data_ebdcad7134bf4b18ed13f3e051e03495
#
_entry.id   ebdcad7134bf4b18ed13f3e051e03495
#
_cell.length_a   1.000
_cell.length_b   1.000
_cell.length_c   1.000
_cell.angle_alpha   90.00
_cell.angle_beta   90.00
_cell.angle_gamma   90.00
#
_symmetry.space_group_name_H-M   'P 1'
#
loop_
_entity.id
_entity.type
_entity.pdbx_description
1 polymer ?
#
loop_
_entity_poly.entity_id
_entity_poly.type
_entity_poly.pdbx_seq_one_letter_code
_entity_poly.pdbx_strand_id
1 'polypeptide(L)'
;MAEVLQTEVLVVGAGAAGLRAAIELAGADVPHLVLGKRRHGDAHTRWAAGGINAVLGTRDPDDRWPVHAADTLKEGHFVCRPDTVETLAREAPDRVRELAGWGCDFQRAGDGGIEQRYFGAQTYRRTCFVGDRTGRAILETLVGRAAEVGVPYREDVMVTELLVEGGRVVGAFGVDLRTGALLHIRCRAVLLAAGGCTALYHRSSSRPDENTGDGPALAYHAGATLRDMEFVQFHPTGMVGPGEMAGMLVTEAVRGEGGRLFDREGERFMERYSPEHMELDARDVVARAIDREIRDGRGTEQGGVLLDISHVDAERIRERLPAIVDRFHELGVDVTREPMEVAPTAHYAMGGVRVDFDSGRTDVPGLFAAGEVTSGVHGANRLGGNSLAETVVFGRRAGIHLARTASRNRPPPEASGALARAEERIQRLMEGGGDEEPAEVAADLRTLLSEHAGIVRSGEGVRAGLTALAALRARCVRLRAVPDRADPHFALAANLRHMLPVAEAIL
;
A
#
# COMPACT_ATOMS: atom_id res chain seq x y z
N MET A 1 1.16 7.57 32.91
CA MET A 1 2.08 8.49 32.20
C MET A 1 2.58 7.79 30.95
N ALA A 2 2.75 8.52 29.84
CA ALA A 2 3.32 7.97 28.62
C ALA A 2 4.83 7.65 28.82
N GLU A 3 5.30 6.55 28.21
CA GLU A 3 6.71 6.26 28.05
C GLU A 3 7.33 7.30 27.10
N VAL A 4 8.41 7.93 27.49
CA VAL A 4 9.08 8.95 26.67
C VAL A 4 10.27 8.32 25.94
N LEU A 5 10.20 8.35 24.59
CA LEU A 5 11.30 7.96 23.71
C LEU A 5 11.88 9.21 23.05
N GLN A 6 13.18 9.16 22.73
CA GLN A 6 13.86 10.28 22.08
C GLN A 6 14.75 9.76 20.95
N THR A 7 14.64 10.38 19.77
CA THR A 7 15.48 10.07 18.61
C THR A 7 15.66 11.32 17.74
N GLU A 8 16.55 11.30 16.77
CA GLU A 8 16.68 12.38 15.77
C GLU A 8 15.61 12.23 14.67
N VAL A 9 15.46 11.02 14.13
CA VAL A 9 14.50 10.70 13.07
C VAL A 9 13.58 9.56 13.53
N LEU A 10 12.28 9.78 13.44
CA LEU A 10 11.26 8.73 13.59
C LEU A 10 10.81 8.26 12.22
N VAL A 11 10.84 6.95 11.96
CA VAL A 11 10.28 6.32 10.77
C VAL A 11 8.99 5.61 11.17
N VAL A 12 7.86 6.03 10.60
CA VAL A 12 6.54 5.44 10.85
C VAL A 12 6.17 4.53 9.69
N GLY A 13 6.22 3.23 9.94
CA GLY A 13 5.99 2.17 8.95
C GLY A 13 7.26 1.39 8.65
N ALA A 14 7.17 0.05 8.80
CA ALA A 14 8.27 -0.90 8.64
C ALA A 14 8.12 -1.77 7.37
N GLY A 15 7.46 -1.23 6.34
CA GLY A 15 7.45 -1.76 4.99
C GLY A 15 8.73 -1.43 4.23
N ALA A 16 8.78 -1.79 2.94
CA ALA A 16 9.99 -1.61 2.13
C ALA A 16 10.51 -0.17 2.11
N ALA A 17 9.64 0.84 2.03
CA ALA A 17 10.07 2.24 2.00
C ALA A 17 10.72 2.69 3.31
N GLY A 18 10.11 2.36 4.45
CA GLY A 18 10.61 2.73 5.78
C GLY A 18 11.92 2.04 6.12
N LEU A 19 12.01 0.72 5.90
CA LEU A 19 13.24 -0.04 6.12
C LEU A 19 14.36 0.43 5.20
N ARG A 20 14.04 0.71 3.92
CA ARG A 20 15.03 1.22 2.98
C ARG A 20 15.63 2.56 3.41
N ALA A 21 14.79 3.46 3.94
CA ALA A 21 15.25 4.73 4.52
C ALA A 21 16.06 4.53 5.81
N ALA A 22 15.61 3.65 6.70
CA ALA A 22 16.29 3.38 7.97
C ALA A 22 17.69 2.78 7.78
N ILE A 23 17.89 1.94 6.75
CA ILE A 23 19.21 1.41 6.38
C ILE A 23 20.18 2.56 6.03
N GLU A 24 19.73 3.59 5.31
CA GLU A 24 20.57 4.77 5.00
C GLU A 24 20.89 5.59 6.26
N LEU A 25 19.92 5.73 7.17
CA LEU A 25 20.12 6.42 8.45
C LEU A 25 21.13 5.69 9.33
N ALA A 26 21.01 4.36 9.43
CA ALA A 26 21.96 3.52 10.17
C ALA A 26 23.38 3.61 9.56
N GLY A 27 23.50 3.50 8.24
CA GLY A 27 24.78 3.62 7.54
C GLY A 27 25.46 4.99 7.69
N ALA A 28 24.72 6.03 8.11
CA ALA A 28 25.21 7.37 8.39
C ALA A 28 25.32 7.67 9.90
N ASP A 29 25.14 6.69 10.79
CA ASP A 29 25.15 6.82 12.25
C ASP A 29 24.16 7.89 12.78
N VAL A 30 23.02 8.09 12.13
CA VAL A 30 21.97 9.00 12.59
C VAL A 30 21.08 8.28 13.61
N PRO A 31 20.88 8.84 14.81
CA PRO A 31 19.93 8.27 15.76
C PRO A 31 18.52 8.24 15.16
N HIS A 32 17.93 7.07 15.05
CA HIS A 32 16.61 6.88 14.49
C HIS A 32 15.87 5.75 15.19
N LEU A 33 14.55 5.68 14.98
CA LEU A 33 13.70 4.61 15.48
C LEU A 33 12.66 4.28 14.41
N VAL A 34 12.48 3.00 14.11
CA VAL A 34 11.39 2.53 13.22
C VAL A 34 10.24 2.01 14.08
N LEU A 35 9.02 2.47 13.81
CA LEU A 35 7.80 1.95 14.42
C LEU A 35 6.99 1.18 13.38
N GLY A 36 6.62 -0.05 13.72
CA GLY A 36 5.69 -0.87 12.96
C GLY A 36 4.39 -1.09 13.73
N LYS A 37 3.24 -0.89 13.08
CA LYS A 37 1.93 -1.23 13.62
C LYS A 37 1.74 -2.73 13.80
N ARG A 38 2.57 -3.53 13.12
CA ARG A 38 2.59 -4.99 13.11
C ARG A 38 4.00 -5.49 13.44
N ARG A 39 4.13 -6.81 13.58
CA ARG A 39 5.43 -7.47 13.83
C ARG A 39 6.45 -7.18 12.74
N HIS A 40 7.72 -7.23 13.10
CA HIS A 40 8.82 -7.04 12.16
C HIS A 40 8.76 -8.06 11.01
N GLY A 41 8.83 -7.57 9.77
CA GLY A 41 8.69 -8.42 8.58
C GLY A 41 7.24 -8.77 8.19
N ASP A 42 6.24 -8.21 8.85
CA ASP A 42 4.83 -8.40 8.54
C ASP A 42 4.17 -7.07 8.08
N ALA A 43 4.67 -6.50 7.01
CA ALA A 43 4.11 -5.33 6.33
C ALA A 43 3.43 -5.72 5.01
N HIS A 44 2.57 -4.84 4.49
CA HIS A 44 1.83 -5.08 3.23
C HIS A 44 2.75 -5.42 2.04
N THR A 45 3.98 -4.91 2.01
CA THR A 45 5.02 -5.27 1.02
C THR A 45 5.12 -6.79 0.79
N ARG A 46 4.93 -7.61 1.84
CA ARG A 46 4.99 -9.08 1.79
C ARG A 46 4.05 -9.70 0.77
N TRP A 47 2.91 -9.05 0.51
CA TRP A 47 1.84 -9.57 -0.34
C TRP A 47 1.99 -9.22 -1.81
N ALA A 48 2.98 -8.39 -2.17
CA ALA A 48 3.27 -8.03 -3.56
C ALA A 48 3.90 -9.21 -4.31
N ALA A 49 3.09 -9.95 -5.07
CA ALA A 49 3.50 -11.16 -5.77
C ALA A 49 4.19 -10.91 -7.11
N GLY A 50 3.83 -9.80 -7.78
CA GLY A 50 4.10 -9.58 -9.20
C GLY A 50 5.56 -9.42 -9.59
N GLY A 51 6.30 -8.60 -8.90
CA GLY A 51 7.71 -8.29 -9.21
C GLY A 51 8.02 -6.80 -9.12
N ILE A 52 9.27 -6.45 -9.38
CA ILE A 52 9.83 -5.10 -9.35
C ILE A 52 10.39 -4.72 -10.71
N ASN A 53 9.99 -3.55 -11.24
CA ASN A 53 10.48 -3.07 -12.53
C ASN A 53 11.89 -2.49 -12.42
N ALA A 54 12.76 -2.94 -13.33
CA ALA A 54 14.10 -2.39 -13.51
C ALA A 54 14.59 -2.68 -14.93
N VAL A 55 15.13 -1.69 -15.62
CA VAL A 55 15.71 -1.85 -16.94
C VAL A 55 17.11 -2.48 -16.81
N LEU A 56 17.18 -3.80 -16.88
CA LEU A 56 18.46 -4.55 -16.80
C LEU A 56 18.97 -4.99 -18.19
N GLY A 57 18.06 -5.11 -19.17
CA GLY A 57 18.40 -5.55 -20.53
C GLY A 57 18.71 -7.04 -20.65
N THR A 58 18.38 -7.87 -19.64
CA THR A 58 18.66 -9.30 -19.64
C THR A 58 17.88 -10.05 -20.73
N ARG A 59 16.62 -9.70 -20.94
CA ARG A 59 15.75 -10.33 -21.94
C ARG A 59 15.55 -9.47 -23.18
N ASP A 60 15.47 -8.17 -23.01
CA ASP A 60 15.27 -7.21 -24.08
C ASP A 60 16.41 -6.16 -24.05
N PRO A 61 17.50 -6.41 -24.81
CA PRO A 61 18.69 -5.55 -24.80
C PRO A 61 18.42 -4.11 -25.29
N ASP A 62 17.33 -3.89 -25.98
CA ASP A 62 16.89 -2.58 -26.45
C ASP A 62 16.09 -1.78 -25.42
N ASP A 63 15.68 -2.39 -24.30
CA ASP A 63 15.02 -1.67 -23.23
C ASP A 63 15.93 -0.59 -22.63
N ARG A 64 15.35 0.60 -22.44
CA ARG A 64 16.04 1.77 -21.89
C ARG A 64 15.14 2.49 -20.91
N TRP A 65 15.73 3.19 -19.94
CA TRP A 65 14.96 3.94 -18.95
C TRP A 65 13.93 4.93 -19.57
N PRO A 66 14.17 5.58 -20.74
CA PRO A 66 13.14 6.44 -21.33
C PRO A 66 11.89 5.65 -21.75
N VAL A 67 12.03 4.39 -22.18
CA VAL A 67 10.89 3.54 -22.53
C VAL A 67 10.13 3.16 -21.27
N HIS A 68 10.83 2.80 -20.18
CA HIS A 68 10.17 2.56 -18.88
C HIS A 68 9.44 3.82 -18.39
N ALA A 69 10.04 5.00 -18.53
CA ALA A 69 9.40 6.27 -18.17
C ALA A 69 8.16 6.53 -19.05
N ALA A 70 8.27 6.31 -20.38
CA ALA A 70 7.15 6.49 -21.30
C ALA A 70 5.98 5.55 -20.99
N ASP A 71 6.24 4.27 -20.74
CA ASP A 71 5.22 3.30 -20.32
C ASP A 71 4.54 3.75 -19.01
N THR A 72 5.32 4.22 -18.04
CA THR A 72 4.80 4.72 -16.75
C THR A 72 3.91 5.95 -16.94
N LEU A 73 4.34 6.93 -17.75
CA LEU A 73 3.56 8.13 -18.05
C LEU A 73 2.26 7.80 -18.78
N LYS A 74 2.34 6.90 -19.77
CA LYS A 74 1.17 6.45 -20.54
C LYS A 74 0.16 5.74 -19.65
N GLU A 75 0.62 4.78 -18.85
CA GLU A 75 -0.24 4.03 -17.93
C GLU A 75 -0.85 4.95 -16.85
N GLY A 76 -0.11 5.93 -16.37
CA GLY A 76 -0.59 6.96 -15.46
C GLY A 76 -1.46 8.04 -16.09
N HIS A 77 -1.92 7.84 -17.34
CA HIS A 77 -2.76 8.76 -18.10
C HIS A 77 -2.19 10.19 -18.20
N PHE A 78 -0.87 10.31 -18.21
CA PHE A 78 -0.12 11.58 -18.32
C PHE A 78 -0.37 12.59 -17.18
N VAL A 79 -0.88 12.16 -16.04
CA VAL A 79 -1.02 13.01 -14.82
C VAL A 79 0.11 12.75 -13.80
N CYS A 80 1.05 11.86 -14.13
CA CYS A 80 2.29 11.69 -13.36
C CYS A 80 3.16 12.95 -13.40
N ARG A 81 4.06 13.08 -12.44
CA ARG A 81 5.15 14.05 -12.49
C ARG A 81 6.32 13.49 -13.33
N PRO A 82 6.66 14.06 -14.50
CA PRO A 82 7.67 13.48 -15.40
C PRO A 82 9.06 13.36 -14.77
N ASP A 83 9.49 14.35 -13.99
CA ASP A 83 10.77 14.36 -13.26
C ASP A 83 10.89 13.20 -12.26
N THR A 84 9.79 12.89 -11.59
CA THR A 84 9.71 11.78 -10.62
C THR A 84 9.72 10.42 -11.32
N VAL A 85 8.99 10.29 -12.43
CA VAL A 85 8.98 9.09 -13.26
C VAL A 85 10.35 8.81 -13.86
N GLU A 86 11.04 9.85 -14.37
CA GLU A 86 12.41 9.72 -14.84
C GLU A 86 13.35 9.22 -13.74
N THR A 87 13.26 9.80 -12.54
CA THR A 87 14.05 9.38 -11.38
C THR A 87 13.81 7.90 -11.05
N LEU A 88 12.54 7.47 -10.99
CA LEU A 88 12.19 6.07 -10.76
C LEU A 88 12.83 5.15 -11.79
N ALA A 89 12.64 5.46 -13.08
CA ALA A 89 13.13 4.62 -14.18
C ALA A 89 14.65 4.51 -14.25
N ARG A 90 15.36 5.59 -13.92
CA ARG A 90 16.84 5.64 -13.88
C ARG A 90 17.43 4.88 -12.70
N GLU A 91 16.83 4.99 -11.50
CA GLU A 91 17.42 4.46 -10.28
C GLU A 91 17.00 3.03 -9.95
N ALA A 92 15.85 2.56 -10.45
CA ALA A 92 15.35 1.22 -10.17
C ALA A 92 16.35 0.09 -10.49
N PRO A 93 17.12 0.13 -11.61
CA PRO A 93 18.12 -0.89 -11.90
C PRO A 93 19.16 -1.07 -10.80
N ASP A 94 19.67 0.02 -10.25
CA ASP A 94 20.66 -0.02 -9.18
C ASP A 94 20.06 -0.54 -7.87
N ARG A 95 18.81 -0.22 -7.61
CA ARG A 95 18.12 -0.74 -6.40
C ARG A 95 17.89 -2.25 -6.49
N VAL A 96 17.56 -2.77 -7.66
CA VAL A 96 17.43 -4.23 -7.87
C VAL A 96 18.78 -4.92 -7.70
N ARG A 97 19.86 -4.37 -8.26
CA ARG A 97 21.22 -4.93 -8.07
C ARG A 97 21.65 -4.89 -6.60
N GLU A 98 21.33 -3.83 -5.90
CA GLU A 98 21.61 -3.67 -4.47
C GLU A 98 20.86 -4.71 -3.62
N LEU A 99 19.56 -4.91 -3.88
CA LEU A 99 18.78 -5.97 -3.22
C LEU A 99 19.35 -7.37 -3.51
N ALA A 100 19.72 -7.65 -4.76
CA ALA A 100 20.38 -8.89 -5.12
C ALA A 100 21.73 -9.07 -4.39
N GLY A 101 22.50 -7.99 -4.25
CA GLY A 101 23.76 -7.97 -3.47
C GLY A 101 23.56 -8.20 -1.98
N TRP A 102 22.39 -7.86 -1.42
CA TRP A 102 21.99 -8.15 -0.04
C TRP A 102 21.34 -9.54 0.14
N GLY A 103 21.28 -10.35 -0.93
CA GLY A 103 20.79 -11.72 -0.86
C GLY A 103 19.35 -11.92 -1.31
N CYS A 104 18.70 -10.94 -1.93
CA CYS A 104 17.40 -11.17 -2.55
C CYS A 104 17.54 -12.15 -3.72
N ASP A 105 16.92 -13.33 -3.59
CA ASP A 105 17.07 -14.45 -4.52
C ASP A 105 16.20 -14.29 -5.77
N PHE A 106 16.47 -13.24 -6.55
CA PHE A 106 15.80 -13.05 -7.84
C PHE A 106 16.05 -14.21 -8.78
N GLN A 107 15.01 -14.64 -9.51
CA GLN A 107 15.11 -15.65 -10.55
C GLN A 107 16.27 -15.30 -11.49
N ARG A 108 17.03 -16.33 -11.90
CA ARG A 108 18.18 -16.18 -12.81
C ARG A 108 17.87 -16.68 -14.21
N ALA A 109 18.37 -15.96 -15.21
CA ALA A 109 18.40 -16.40 -16.59
C ALA A 109 19.53 -17.39 -16.81
N GLY A 110 19.52 -18.07 -17.95
CA GLY A 110 20.54 -19.07 -18.28
C GLY A 110 21.98 -18.55 -18.37
N ASP A 111 22.18 -17.25 -18.56
CA ASP A 111 23.47 -16.56 -18.56
C ASP A 111 23.89 -16.06 -17.16
N GLY A 112 23.10 -16.37 -16.12
CA GLY A 112 23.33 -15.95 -14.74
C GLY A 112 22.81 -14.53 -14.40
N GLY A 113 22.31 -13.76 -15.37
CA GLY A 113 21.67 -12.48 -15.14
C GLY A 113 20.35 -12.62 -14.37
N ILE A 114 19.84 -11.49 -13.83
CA ILE A 114 18.51 -11.49 -13.21
C ILE A 114 17.46 -11.68 -14.29
N GLU A 115 16.59 -12.67 -14.13
CA GLU A 115 15.51 -12.96 -15.06
C GLU A 115 14.47 -11.83 -15.07
N GLN A 116 13.91 -11.56 -16.23
CA GLN A 116 12.89 -10.53 -16.42
C GLN A 116 11.68 -11.10 -17.16
N ARG A 117 10.47 -10.75 -16.67
CA ARG A 117 9.21 -11.15 -17.29
C ARG A 117 8.40 -9.98 -17.76
N TYR A 118 7.46 -10.26 -18.66
CA TYR A 118 6.48 -9.28 -19.13
C TYR A 118 5.40 -9.05 -18.05
N PHE A 119 4.99 -7.82 -17.92
CA PHE A 119 3.79 -7.41 -17.21
C PHE A 119 2.90 -6.59 -18.15
N GLY A 120 1.60 -6.59 -17.94
CA GLY A 120 0.66 -5.85 -18.77
C GLY A 120 1.02 -4.37 -18.90
N ALA A 121 0.74 -3.78 -20.06
CA ALA A 121 1.01 -2.39 -20.43
C ALA A 121 2.50 -1.98 -20.48
N GLN A 122 3.44 -2.94 -20.48
CA GLN A 122 4.87 -2.68 -20.68
C GLN A 122 5.28 -2.91 -22.14
N THR A 123 6.20 -2.09 -22.65
CA THR A 123 6.77 -2.32 -23.98
C THR A 123 7.75 -3.49 -23.99
N TYR A 124 8.54 -3.64 -22.93
CA TYR A 124 9.59 -4.68 -22.80
C TYR A 124 9.44 -5.45 -21.49
N ARG A 125 10.05 -6.66 -21.45
CA ARG A 125 10.17 -7.46 -20.23
C ARG A 125 11.19 -6.84 -19.29
N ARG A 126 10.73 -6.14 -18.25
CA ARG A 126 11.60 -5.48 -17.28
C ARG A 126 11.30 -5.83 -15.82
N THR A 127 10.31 -6.69 -15.58
CA THR A 127 9.91 -7.03 -14.22
C THR A 127 10.77 -8.17 -13.68
N CYS A 128 11.65 -7.84 -12.73
CA CYS A 128 12.44 -8.79 -11.96
C CYS A 128 11.58 -9.44 -10.89
N PHE A 129 11.76 -10.74 -10.60
CA PHE A 129 10.84 -11.48 -9.72
C PHE A 129 11.50 -12.62 -8.97
N VAL A 130 10.82 -13.07 -7.91
CA VAL A 130 11.13 -14.29 -7.15
C VAL A 130 9.85 -15.14 -7.17
N GLY A 131 9.66 -15.95 -8.20
CA GLY A 131 8.41 -16.68 -8.42
C GLY A 131 7.19 -15.77 -8.35
N ASP A 132 6.24 -16.09 -7.45
CA ASP A 132 5.05 -15.31 -7.12
C ASP A 132 5.09 -14.70 -5.70
N ARG A 133 6.31 -14.55 -5.12
CA ARG A 133 6.56 -14.06 -3.75
C ARG A 133 7.58 -12.91 -3.69
N THR A 134 7.68 -12.11 -4.73
CA THR A 134 8.75 -11.09 -4.86
C THR A 134 8.76 -10.09 -3.71
N GLY A 135 7.60 -9.55 -3.31
CA GLY A 135 7.52 -8.60 -2.20
C GLY A 135 7.95 -9.20 -0.87
N ARG A 136 7.63 -10.48 -0.63
CA ARG A 136 8.10 -11.22 0.55
C ARG A 136 9.62 -11.31 0.55
N ALA A 137 10.23 -11.73 -0.56
CA ALA A 137 11.69 -11.86 -0.67
C ALA A 137 12.39 -10.51 -0.47
N ILE A 138 11.87 -9.43 -1.07
CA ILE A 138 12.40 -8.07 -0.87
C ILE A 138 12.28 -7.63 0.59
N LEU A 139 11.13 -7.85 1.23
CA LEU A 139 10.94 -7.47 2.63
C LEU A 139 11.86 -8.24 3.57
N GLU A 140 11.98 -9.56 3.39
CA GLU A 140 12.90 -10.42 4.16
C GLU A 140 14.36 -9.97 3.98
N THR A 141 14.77 -9.60 2.77
CA THR A 141 16.11 -9.03 2.48
C THR A 141 16.34 -7.71 3.21
N LEU A 142 15.35 -6.80 3.18
CA LEU A 142 15.44 -5.50 3.85
C LEU A 142 15.47 -5.66 5.38
N VAL A 143 14.68 -6.58 5.94
CA VAL A 143 14.69 -6.93 7.36
C VAL A 143 16.06 -7.48 7.78
N GLY A 144 16.60 -8.42 7.01
CA GLY A 144 17.94 -8.96 7.27
C GLY A 144 19.01 -7.86 7.22
N ARG A 145 18.98 -7.01 6.19
CA ARG A 145 19.93 -5.91 6.06
C ARG A 145 19.78 -4.87 7.17
N ALA A 146 18.56 -4.53 7.57
CA ALA A 146 18.29 -3.64 8.69
C ALA A 146 18.87 -4.19 10.01
N ALA A 147 18.72 -5.49 10.25
CA ALA A 147 19.30 -6.15 11.42
C ALA A 147 20.84 -6.12 11.39
N GLU A 148 21.47 -6.41 10.25
CA GLU A 148 22.92 -6.36 10.07
C GLU A 148 23.53 -4.99 10.39
N VAL A 149 22.83 -3.91 9.98
CA VAL A 149 23.31 -2.53 10.24
C VAL A 149 22.78 -1.94 11.54
N GLY A 150 22.07 -2.72 12.35
CA GLY A 150 21.62 -2.32 13.69
C GLY A 150 20.47 -1.31 13.71
N VAL A 151 19.54 -1.36 12.76
CA VAL A 151 18.34 -0.49 12.76
C VAL A 151 17.49 -0.75 14.01
N PRO A 152 17.27 0.23 14.90
CA PRO A 152 16.40 0.08 16.04
C PRO A 152 14.93 0.05 15.61
N TYR A 153 14.20 -0.96 16.07
CA TYR A 153 12.83 -1.21 15.69
C TYR A 153 11.93 -1.48 16.90
N ARG A 154 10.68 -1.00 16.85
CA ARG A 154 9.64 -1.36 17.80
C ARG A 154 8.37 -1.75 17.07
N GLU A 155 7.87 -2.95 17.36
CA GLU A 155 6.67 -3.54 16.76
C GLU A 155 5.42 -3.28 17.58
N ASP A 156 4.26 -3.55 17.00
CA ASP A 156 2.93 -3.41 17.60
C ASP A 156 2.64 -1.99 18.11
N VAL A 157 3.20 -0.96 17.44
CA VAL A 157 2.98 0.44 17.80
C VAL A 157 2.14 1.14 16.74
N MET A 158 0.97 1.62 17.17
CA MET A 158 0.14 2.51 16.38
C MET A 158 0.46 3.96 16.71
N VAL A 159 0.93 4.73 15.74
CA VAL A 159 1.03 6.19 15.84
C VAL A 159 -0.36 6.77 15.62
N THR A 160 -0.89 7.45 16.62
CA THR A 160 -2.23 8.05 16.59
C THR A 160 -2.20 9.52 16.22
N GLU A 161 -1.07 10.21 16.46
CA GLU A 161 -0.92 11.64 16.16
C GLU A 161 0.53 12.03 15.90
N LEU A 162 0.73 13.04 15.05
CA LEU A 162 1.96 13.81 14.95
C LEU A 162 1.85 15.03 15.88
N LEU A 163 2.90 15.28 16.65
CA LEU A 163 2.96 16.41 17.54
C LEU A 163 3.49 17.63 16.79
N VAL A 164 2.65 18.65 16.66
CA VAL A 164 2.96 19.89 15.93
C VAL A 164 3.01 21.06 16.88
N GLU A 165 4.15 21.75 16.89
CA GLU A 165 4.37 22.99 17.65
C GLU A 165 4.97 24.06 16.72
N GLY A 166 4.40 25.27 16.74
CA GLY A 166 4.84 26.37 15.88
C GLY A 166 4.80 26.06 14.37
N GLY A 167 3.85 25.24 13.91
CA GLY A 167 3.73 24.83 12.52
C GLY A 167 4.80 23.81 12.07
N ARG A 168 5.47 23.15 13.00
CA ARG A 168 6.51 22.15 12.75
C ARG A 168 6.18 20.83 13.44
N VAL A 169 6.41 19.70 12.79
CA VAL A 169 6.38 18.39 13.44
C VAL A 169 7.62 18.24 14.32
N VAL A 170 7.39 17.92 15.60
CA VAL A 170 8.43 17.81 16.65
C VAL A 170 8.39 16.46 17.38
N GLY A 171 7.52 15.56 16.96
CA GLY A 171 7.38 14.23 17.52
C GLY A 171 6.11 13.53 17.07
N ALA A 172 5.84 12.42 17.73
CA ALA A 172 4.63 11.63 17.55
C ALA A 172 4.10 11.10 18.89
N PHE A 173 2.82 10.78 18.91
CA PHE A 173 2.15 10.12 20.02
C PHE A 173 1.54 8.81 19.50
N GLY A 174 1.62 7.76 20.30
CA GLY A 174 1.17 6.44 19.88
C GLY A 174 0.81 5.53 21.04
N VAL A 175 0.35 4.35 20.68
CA VAL A 175 -0.06 3.29 21.61
C VAL A 175 0.66 2.01 21.22
N ASP A 176 1.26 1.34 22.18
CA ASP A 176 1.70 -0.05 22.08
C ASP A 176 0.44 -0.92 22.13
N LEU A 177 0.11 -1.56 21.04
CA LEU A 177 -1.16 -2.31 20.88
C LEU A 177 -1.19 -3.60 21.70
N ARG A 178 -0.04 -4.09 22.11
CA ARG A 178 0.06 -5.31 22.92
C ARG A 178 -0.12 -5.04 24.41
N THR A 179 0.35 -3.89 24.90
CA THR A 179 0.38 -3.56 26.33
C THR A 179 -0.57 -2.44 26.71
N GLY A 180 -1.10 -1.69 25.72
CA GLY A 180 -1.87 -0.48 25.94
C GLY A 180 -1.03 0.70 26.46
N ALA A 181 0.30 0.60 26.46
CA ALA A 181 1.16 1.69 26.92
C ALA A 181 1.13 2.87 25.95
N LEU A 182 1.04 4.08 26.51
CA LEU A 182 1.12 5.31 25.73
C LEU A 182 2.59 5.66 25.49
N LEU A 183 2.89 6.12 24.28
CA LEU A 183 4.23 6.47 23.84
C LEU A 183 4.28 7.93 23.40
N HIS A 184 5.20 8.68 23.99
CA HIS A 184 5.55 10.03 23.56
C HIS A 184 6.93 9.99 22.91
N ILE A 185 6.99 10.11 21.58
CA ILE A 185 8.23 10.08 20.83
C ILE A 185 8.64 11.51 20.46
N ARG A 186 9.75 11.99 21.03
CA ARG A 186 10.34 13.28 20.69
C ARG A 186 11.36 13.08 19.59
N CYS A 187 11.21 13.82 18.49
CA CYS A 187 12.15 13.76 17.36
C CYS A 187 12.19 15.10 16.60
N ARG A 188 13.18 15.25 15.71
CA ARG A 188 13.32 16.44 14.86
C ARG A 188 12.68 16.26 13.50
N ALA A 189 12.58 15.03 13.05
CA ALA A 189 11.96 14.69 11.80
C ALA A 189 11.15 13.39 11.93
N VAL A 190 10.01 13.35 11.25
CA VAL A 190 9.20 12.14 11.06
C VAL A 190 9.16 11.81 9.57
N LEU A 191 9.52 10.56 9.23
CA LEU A 191 9.31 9.99 7.91
C LEU A 191 8.07 9.08 7.96
N LEU A 192 7.02 9.44 7.24
CA LEU A 192 5.86 8.59 7.02
C LEU A 192 6.15 7.61 5.88
N ALA A 193 6.06 6.31 6.19
CA ALA A 193 6.19 5.19 5.25
C ALA A 193 5.09 4.14 5.54
N ALA A 194 3.89 4.62 5.89
CA ALA A 194 2.81 3.85 6.49
C ALA A 194 1.84 3.21 5.46
N GLY A 195 2.21 3.19 4.17
CA GLY A 195 1.38 2.61 3.11
C GLY A 195 0.20 3.49 2.69
N GLY A 196 -0.74 2.92 1.94
CA GLY A 196 -1.86 3.60 1.35
C GLY A 196 -3.16 3.54 2.16
N CYS A 197 -4.30 3.47 1.44
CA CYS A 197 -5.63 3.54 2.03
C CYS A 197 -6.64 2.54 1.44
N THR A 198 -6.19 1.47 0.83
CA THR A 198 -7.06 0.53 0.10
C THR A 198 -7.98 -0.29 1.00
N ALA A 199 -7.67 -0.47 2.29
CA ALA A 199 -8.54 -1.14 3.26
C ALA A 199 -9.80 -0.31 3.65
N LEU A 200 -9.95 0.89 3.08
CA LEU A 200 -11.18 1.67 3.16
C LEU A 200 -12.29 1.14 2.23
N TYR A 201 -11.99 0.15 1.40
CA TYR A 201 -12.97 -0.48 0.51
C TYR A 201 -13.38 -1.86 1.05
N HIS A 202 -14.59 -2.29 0.71
CA HIS A 202 -15.14 -3.58 1.13
C HIS A 202 -14.30 -4.76 0.59
N ARG A 203 -13.89 -4.70 -0.70
CA ARG A 203 -12.92 -5.62 -1.28
C ARG A 203 -11.58 -4.93 -1.42
N SER A 204 -10.59 -5.40 -0.70
CA SER A 204 -9.23 -4.87 -0.69
C SER A 204 -8.21 -6.00 -0.71
N SER A 205 -7.11 -5.79 -1.41
CA SER A 205 -5.96 -6.70 -1.35
C SER A 205 -5.15 -6.56 -0.06
N SER A 206 -5.48 -5.57 0.76
CA SER A 206 -4.91 -5.34 2.09
C SER A 206 -5.74 -6.01 3.16
N ARG A 207 -5.10 -6.45 4.23
CA ARG A 207 -5.81 -6.90 5.44
C ARG A 207 -6.63 -5.74 6.04
N PRO A 208 -7.69 -6.01 6.82
CA PRO A 208 -8.58 -4.96 7.34
C PRO A 208 -7.91 -3.90 8.23
N ASP A 209 -6.76 -4.22 8.82
CA ASP A 209 -5.96 -3.37 9.71
C ASP A 209 -4.69 -2.78 9.05
N GLU A 210 -4.48 -3.04 7.75
CA GLU A 210 -3.40 -2.49 6.92
C GLU A 210 -3.93 -1.47 5.93
N ASN A 211 -3.09 -0.55 5.48
CA ASN A 211 -3.46 0.46 4.46
C ASN A 211 -4.80 1.13 4.76
N THR A 212 -5.01 1.48 6.03
CA THR A 212 -6.20 2.14 6.55
C THR A 212 -6.15 3.66 6.43
N GLY A 213 -5.17 4.21 5.70
CA GLY A 213 -5.02 5.65 5.51
C GLY A 213 -4.30 6.36 6.66
N ASP A 214 -3.60 5.64 7.54
CA ASP A 214 -2.90 6.23 8.69
C ASP A 214 -1.92 7.32 8.27
N GLY A 215 -1.07 7.05 7.27
CA GLY A 215 -0.07 7.99 6.81
C GLY A 215 -0.65 9.28 6.24
N PRO A 216 -1.55 9.23 5.23
CA PRO A 216 -2.22 10.41 4.70
C PRO A 216 -2.99 11.19 5.77
N ALA A 217 -3.70 10.51 6.70
CA ALA A 217 -4.43 11.17 7.77
C ALA A 217 -3.50 11.88 8.76
N LEU A 218 -2.42 11.25 9.19
CA LEU A 218 -1.41 11.86 10.06
C LEU A 218 -0.80 13.10 9.42
N ALA A 219 -0.47 13.03 8.13
CA ALA A 219 0.05 14.16 7.36
C ALA A 219 -0.99 15.30 7.26
N TYR A 220 -2.24 14.97 6.93
CA TYR A 220 -3.35 15.93 6.85
C TYR A 220 -3.58 16.65 8.18
N HIS A 221 -3.66 15.91 9.28
CA HIS A 221 -3.83 16.50 10.61
C HIS A 221 -2.63 17.36 11.06
N ALA A 222 -1.44 17.09 10.54
CA ALA A 222 -0.26 17.93 10.74
C ALA A 222 -0.25 19.20 9.85
N GLY A 223 -1.18 19.32 8.89
CA GLY A 223 -1.33 20.44 7.97
C GLY A 223 -0.65 20.23 6.61
N ALA A 224 -0.22 19.02 6.28
CA ALA A 224 0.37 18.73 4.97
C ALA A 224 -0.70 18.62 3.87
N THR A 225 -0.30 18.96 2.65
CA THR A 225 -1.15 18.84 1.47
C THR A 225 -1.27 17.38 1.03
N LEU A 226 -2.51 16.91 0.85
CA LEU A 226 -2.83 15.69 0.12
C LEU A 226 -3.13 16.01 -1.35
N ARG A 227 -2.83 15.07 -2.24
CA ARG A 227 -3.02 15.23 -3.67
C ARG A 227 -3.43 13.90 -4.31
N ASP A 228 -4.24 13.98 -5.38
CA ASP A 228 -4.63 12.85 -6.23
C ASP A 228 -5.33 11.71 -5.46
N MET A 229 -6.00 12.03 -4.33
CA MET A 229 -6.59 11.05 -3.41
C MET A 229 -7.71 10.21 -4.05
N GLU A 230 -8.37 10.76 -5.07
CA GLU A 230 -9.38 10.08 -5.88
C GLU A 230 -8.83 8.90 -6.70
N PHE A 231 -7.51 8.84 -6.93
CA PHE A 231 -6.92 7.78 -7.73
C PHE A 231 -6.59 6.56 -6.88
N VAL A 232 -7.47 5.59 -6.92
CA VAL A 232 -7.30 4.27 -6.32
C VAL A 232 -7.32 3.22 -7.43
N GLN A 233 -6.26 2.42 -7.55
CA GLN A 233 -6.18 1.34 -8.52
C GLN A 233 -6.93 0.13 -8.01
N PHE A 234 -7.84 -0.40 -8.83
CA PHE A 234 -8.49 -1.67 -8.61
C PHE A 234 -7.77 -2.75 -9.42
N HIS A 235 -7.27 -3.77 -8.74
CA HIS A 235 -6.75 -4.96 -9.43
C HIS A 235 -7.93 -5.78 -9.96
N PRO A 236 -7.89 -6.25 -11.21
CA PRO A 236 -9.03 -6.95 -11.81
C PRO A 236 -9.46 -8.20 -11.05
N THR A 237 -8.52 -8.95 -10.50
CA THR A 237 -8.74 -10.29 -9.98
C THR A 237 -8.37 -10.40 -8.50
N GLY A 238 -9.28 -9.99 -7.61
CA GLY A 238 -9.29 -10.34 -6.20
C GLY A 238 -10.24 -11.51 -5.96
N MET A 239 -9.99 -12.33 -4.95
CA MET A 239 -10.88 -13.41 -4.55
C MET A 239 -12.23 -12.85 -4.10
N VAL A 240 -13.34 -13.49 -4.47
CA VAL A 240 -14.67 -13.09 -4.02
C VAL A 240 -14.94 -13.57 -2.59
N GLY A 241 -14.48 -14.73 -2.22
CA GLY A 241 -14.61 -15.30 -0.88
C GLY A 241 -13.65 -16.46 -0.66
N PRO A 242 -13.79 -17.17 0.46
CA PRO A 242 -14.67 -16.93 1.61
C PRO A 242 -14.09 -15.94 2.64
N GLY A 243 -14.95 -15.25 3.36
CA GLY A 243 -14.62 -14.49 4.59
C GLY A 243 -13.45 -13.52 4.47
N GLU A 244 -12.45 -13.68 5.32
CA GLU A 244 -11.26 -12.82 5.38
C GLU A 244 -10.37 -12.87 4.13
N MET A 245 -10.57 -13.85 3.24
CA MET A 245 -9.84 -13.95 1.98
C MET A 245 -10.47 -13.12 0.85
N ALA A 246 -11.67 -12.57 1.08
CA ALA A 246 -12.32 -11.69 0.11
C ALA A 246 -11.45 -10.45 -0.18
N GLY A 247 -11.18 -10.22 -1.45
CA GLY A 247 -10.29 -9.15 -1.91
C GLY A 247 -8.81 -9.53 -2.00
N MET A 248 -8.38 -10.65 -1.43
CA MET A 248 -7.00 -11.12 -1.60
C MET A 248 -6.65 -11.32 -3.07
N LEU A 249 -5.42 -10.95 -3.42
CA LEU A 249 -5.00 -10.90 -4.81
C LEU A 249 -4.85 -12.28 -5.44
N VAL A 250 -5.56 -12.50 -6.56
CA VAL A 250 -5.20 -13.49 -7.56
C VAL A 250 -4.27 -12.81 -8.56
N THR A 251 -2.98 -13.12 -8.46
CA THR A 251 -1.91 -12.43 -9.19
C THR A 251 -2.14 -12.38 -10.71
N GLU A 252 -1.69 -11.31 -11.34
CA GLU A 252 -1.69 -11.14 -12.79
C GLU A 252 -0.96 -12.28 -13.52
N ALA A 253 -0.03 -12.97 -12.85
CA ALA A 253 0.65 -14.11 -13.40
C ALA A 253 -0.32 -15.22 -13.87
N VAL A 254 -1.49 -15.39 -13.22
CA VAL A 254 -2.51 -16.36 -13.66
C VAL A 254 -3.00 -16.03 -15.08
N ARG A 255 -3.30 -14.75 -15.36
CA ARG A 255 -3.68 -14.29 -16.69
C ARG A 255 -2.52 -14.40 -17.67
N GLY A 256 -1.30 -14.09 -17.22
CA GLY A 256 -0.07 -14.22 -17.98
C GLY A 256 0.28 -15.67 -18.40
N GLU A 257 -0.09 -16.66 -17.57
CA GLU A 257 0.06 -18.08 -17.90
C GLU A 257 -1.10 -18.63 -18.73
N GLY A 258 -2.07 -17.80 -19.10
CA GLY A 258 -3.16 -18.14 -20.03
C GLY A 258 -4.55 -18.17 -19.42
N GLY A 259 -4.72 -17.71 -18.17
CA GLY A 259 -6.04 -17.64 -17.53
C GLY A 259 -7.03 -16.76 -18.30
N ARG A 260 -8.27 -17.23 -18.46
CA ARG A 260 -9.33 -16.60 -19.22
C ARG A 260 -10.50 -16.19 -18.33
N LEU A 261 -11.12 -15.06 -18.64
CA LEU A 261 -12.24 -14.52 -17.88
C LEU A 261 -13.58 -14.84 -18.54
N PHE A 262 -14.47 -15.46 -17.75
CA PHE A 262 -15.81 -15.83 -18.19
C PHE A 262 -16.87 -15.23 -17.27
N ASP A 263 -18.00 -14.85 -17.84
CA ASP A 263 -19.19 -14.52 -17.09
C ASP A 263 -19.91 -15.78 -16.57
N ARG A 264 -21.03 -15.62 -15.86
CA ARG A 264 -21.79 -16.75 -15.33
C ARG A 264 -22.42 -17.64 -16.41
N GLU A 265 -22.54 -17.14 -17.64
CA GLU A 265 -23.11 -17.87 -18.78
C GLU A 265 -22.04 -18.66 -19.54
N GLY A 266 -20.75 -18.48 -19.15
CA GLY A 266 -19.61 -19.13 -19.78
C GLY A 266 -19.09 -18.39 -21.00
N GLU A 267 -19.44 -17.12 -21.18
CA GLU A 267 -18.96 -16.29 -22.28
C GLU A 267 -17.64 -15.62 -21.93
N ARG A 268 -16.62 -15.73 -22.78
CA ARG A 268 -15.34 -15.05 -22.63
C ARG A 268 -15.48 -13.56 -22.97
N PHE A 269 -15.93 -12.77 -22.02
CA PHE A 269 -16.39 -11.40 -22.26
C PHE A 269 -15.29 -10.41 -22.66
N MET A 270 -14.00 -10.69 -22.40
CA MET A 270 -12.91 -9.79 -22.80
C MET A 270 -12.83 -9.58 -24.32
N GLU A 271 -13.35 -10.47 -25.13
CA GLU A 271 -13.49 -10.30 -26.58
C GLU A 271 -14.32 -9.07 -26.96
N ARG A 272 -15.28 -8.66 -26.12
CA ARG A 272 -16.12 -7.46 -26.32
C ARG A 272 -15.42 -6.16 -25.89
N TYR A 273 -14.53 -6.23 -24.91
CA TYR A 273 -13.93 -5.04 -24.27
C TYR A 273 -12.53 -4.73 -24.76
N SER A 274 -11.73 -5.75 -25.07
CA SER A 274 -10.34 -5.63 -25.52
C SER A 274 -9.97 -6.81 -26.42
N PRO A 275 -10.41 -6.83 -27.69
CA PRO A 275 -10.16 -7.95 -28.59
C PRO A 275 -8.68 -8.16 -28.94
N GLU A 276 -7.84 -7.12 -28.84
CA GLU A 276 -6.41 -7.19 -29.19
C GLU A 276 -5.56 -7.71 -28.03
N HIS A 277 -5.85 -7.30 -26.78
CA HIS A 277 -5.03 -7.61 -25.60
C HIS A 277 -5.70 -8.60 -24.65
N MET A 278 -7.01 -8.79 -24.76
CA MET A 278 -7.80 -9.73 -23.98
C MET A 278 -7.57 -9.51 -22.47
N GLU A 279 -7.30 -10.58 -21.72
CA GLU A 279 -7.04 -10.57 -20.28
C GLU A 279 -5.69 -9.92 -19.89
N LEU A 280 -4.83 -9.59 -20.86
CA LEU A 280 -3.51 -8.97 -20.66
C LEU A 280 -3.52 -7.46 -20.92
N ASP A 281 -4.68 -6.86 -21.12
CA ASP A 281 -4.80 -5.40 -21.21
C ASP A 281 -4.51 -4.72 -19.86
N ALA A 282 -4.43 -3.40 -19.86
CA ALA A 282 -4.22 -2.58 -18.68
C ALA A 282 -5.22 -2.93 -17.57
N ARG A 283 -4.77 -2.84 -16.32
CA ARG A 283 -5.56 -3.27 -15.16
C ARG A 283 -6.91 -2.57 -15.05
N ASP A 284 -6.95 -1.30 -15.34
CA ASP A 284 -8.17 -0.50 -15.32
C ASP A 284 -9.17 -0.92 -16.40
N VAL A 285 -8.70 -1.30 -17.59
CA VAL A 285 -9.53 -1.83 -18.67
C VAL A 285 -10.18 -3.14 -18.24
N VAL A 286 -9.39 -4.09 -17.77
CA VAL A 286 -9.91 -5.41 -17.33
C VAL A 286 -10.82 -5.26 -16.10
N ALA A 287 -10.45 -4.40 -15.13
CA ALA A 287 -11.28 -4.17 -13.94
C ALA A 287 -12.64 -3.55 -14.30
N ARG A 288 -12.68 -2.56 -15.22
CA ARG A 288 -13.94 -1.98 -15.72
C ARG A 288 -14.79 -2.98 -16.47
N ALA A 289 -14.16 -3.87 -17.27
CA ALA A 289 -14.88 -4.93 -17.96
C ALA A 289 -15.58 -5.87 -16.98
N ILE A 290 -14.86 -6.34 -15.95
CA ILE A 290 -15.43 -7.20 -14.91
C ILE A 290 -16.54 -6.47 -14.12
N ASP A 291 -16.31 -5.22 -13.70
CA ASP A 291 -17.31 -4.43 -12.98
C ASP A 291 -18.58 -4.26 -13.83
N ARG A 292 -18.43 -4.06 -15.15
CA ARG A 292 -19.55 -3.96 -16.08
C ARG A 292 -20.34 -5.25 -16.18
N GLU A 293 -19.68 -6.40 -16.30
CA GLU A 293 -20.35 -7.70 -16.34
C GLU A 293 -21.16 -7.94 -15.05
N ILE A 294 -20.58 -7.61 -13.89
CA ILE A 294 -21.27 -7.75 -12.61
C ILE A 294 -22.49 -6.84 -12.53
N ARG A 295 -22.35 -5.56 -12.88
CA ARG A 295 -23.45 -4.57 -12.84
C ARG A 295 -24.58 -4.86 -13.81
N ASP A 296 -24.25 -5.42 -14.98
CA ASP A 296 -25.23 -5.81 -15.99
C ASP A 296 -25.94 -7.14 -15.65
N GLY A 297 -25.64 -7.74 -14.49
CA GLY A 297 -26.26 -8.96 -13.98
C GLY A 297 -25.71 -10.24 -14.61
N ARG A 298 -24.56 -10.19 -15.30
CA ARG A 298 -23.85 -11.37 -15.85
C ARG A 298 -22.76 -11.89 -14.93
N GLY A 299 -22.60 -11.29 -13.76
CA GLY A 299 -21.72 -11.80 -12.70
C GLY A 299 -22.30 -13.05 -12.04
N THR A 300 -21.46 -13.75 -11.27
CA THR A 300 -21.84 -14.88 -10.44
C THR A 300 -22.80 -14.46 -9.30
N GLU A 301 -23.41 -15.43 -8.62
CA GLU A 301 -24.31 -15.15 -7.49
C GLU A 301 -23.58 -14.46 -6.32
N GLN A 302 -22.26 -14.70 -6.18
CA GLN A 302 -21.44 -14.09 -5.12
C GLN A 302 -20.88 -12.71 -5.56
N GLY A 303 -21.21 -12.22 -6.76
CA GLY A 303 -20.83 -10.91 -7.26
C GLY A 303 -19.41 -10.87 -7.81
N GLY A 304 -19.00 -11.91 -8.52
CA GLY A 304 -17.74 -12.03 -9.23
C GLY A 304 -17.91 -12.43 -10.69
N VAL A 305 -16.80 -12.85 -11.29
CA VAL A 305 -16.69 -13.53 -12.59
C VAL A 305 -15.77 -14.73 -12.43
N LEU A 306 -15.69 -15.60 -13.42
CA LEU A 306 -14.88 -16.81 -13.37
C LEU A 306 -13.53 -16.58 -14.09
N LEU A 307 -12.43 -16.82 -13.40
CA LEU A 307 -11.08 -16.88 -13.97
C LEU A 307 -10.66 -18.33 -14.10
N ASP A 308 -10.59 -18.84 -15.32
CA ASP A 308 -10.29 -20.24 -15.61
C ASP A 308 -8.90 -20.39 -16.23
N ILE A 309 -8.08 -21.28 -15.67
CA ILE A 309 -6.77 -21.69 -16.18
C ILE A 309 -6.69 -23.22 -16.41
N SER A 310 -7.77 -23.96 -16.19
CA SER A 310 -7.80 -25.43 -16.23
C SER A 310 -7.46 -26.03 -17.60
N HIS A 311 -7.50 -25.23 -18.67
CA HIS A 311 -7.10 -25.64 -20.02
C HIS A 311 -5.55 -25.65 -20.22
N VAL A 312 -4.78 -25.13 -19.26
CA VAL A 312 -3.31 -25.18 -19.27
C VAL A 312 -2.84 -26.45 -18.57
N ASP A 313 -1.69 -26.97 -18.99
CA ASP A 313 -1.12 -28.17 -18.37
C ASP A 313 -0.95 -28.03 -16.86
N ALA A 314 -1.42 -29.04 -16.12
CA ALA A 314 -1.49 -28.99 -14.66
C ALA A 314 -0.09 -28.96 -13.98
N GLU A 315 0.94 -29.58 -14.59
CA GLU A 315 2.31 -29.54 -14.05
C GLU A 315 2.87 -28.14 -14.21
N ARG A 316 2.64 -27.54 -15.36
CA ARG A 316 3.02 -26.13 -15.62
C ARG A 316 2.34 -25.16 -14.65
N ILE A 317 1.05 -25.34 -14.35
CA ILE A 317 0.33 -24.51 -13.37
C ILE A 317 1.01 -24.63 -11.99
N ARG A 318 1.28 -25.86 -11.52
CA ARG A 318 1.92 -26.09 -10.23
C ARG A 318 3.35 -25.53 -10.15
N GLU A 319 4.11 -25.59 -11.24
CA GLU A 319 5.47 -25.05 -11.31
C GLU A 319 5.47 -23.52 -11.30
N ARG A 320 4.56 -22.88 -12.08
CA ARG A 320 4.58 -21.43 -12.34
C ARG A 320 3.77 -20.61 -11.33
N LEU A 321 2.79 -21.22 -10.67
CA LEU A 321 1.82 -20.58 -9.78
C LEU A 321 1.65 -21.34 -8.44
N PRO A 322 2.74 -21.79 -7.78
CA PRO A 322 2.63 -22.65 -6.60
C PRO A 322 1.82 -22.02 -5.47
N ALA A 323 1.99 -20.72 -5.19
CA ALA A 323 1.25 -20.05 -4.10
C ALA A 323 -0.26 -19.91 -4.39
N ILE A 324 -0.65 -19.81 -5.67
CA ILE A 324 -2.06 -19.83 -6.06
C ILE A 324 -2.64 -21.24 -5.89
N VAL A 325 -1.94 -22.25 -6.35
CA VAL A 325 -2.35 -23.66 -6.20
C VAL A 325 -2.56 -24.00 -4.72
N ASP A 326 -1.58 -23.70 -3.87
CA ASP A 326 -1.64 -24.00 -2.42
C ASP A 326 -2.80 -23.27 -1.77
N ARG A 327 -2.96 -21.97 -2.04
CA ARG A 327 -4.02 -21.15 -1.45
C ARG A 327 -5.42 -21.63 -1.80
N PHE A 328 -5.68 -21.91 -3.08
CA PHE A 328 -6.98 -22.40 -3.51
C PHE A 328 -7.25 -23.85 -3.05
N HIS A 329 -6.21 -24.68 -2.98
CA HIS A 329 -6.32 -26.01 -2.41
C HIS A 329 -6.73 -25.99 -0.93
N GLU A 330 -6.21 -25.05 -0.12
CA GLU A 330 -6.66 -24.83 1.27
C GLU A 330 -8.14 -24.48 1.35
N LEU A 331 -8.72 -23.90 0.29
CA LEU A 331 -10.15 -23.58 0.17
C LEU A 331 -10.98 -24.70 -0.46
N GLY A 332 -10.36 -25.83 -0.80
CA GLY A 332 -11.03 -26.95 -1.45
C GLY A 332 -11.24 -26.78 -2.96
N VAL A 333 -10.56 -25.82 -3.60
CA VAL A 333 -10.64 -25.56 -5.04
C VAL A 333 -9.36 -26.04 -5.73
N ASP A 334 -9.48 -26.95 -6.70
CA ASP A 334 -8.38 -27.36 -7.57
C ASP A 334 -8.34 -26.48 -8.83
N VAL A 335 -7.54 -25.43 -8.82
CA VAL A 335 -7.41 -24.48 -9.93
C VAL A 335 -6.93 -25.11 -11.25
N THR A 336 -6.42 -26.35 -11.21
CA THR A 336 -6.06 -27.10 -12.42
C THR A 336 -7.27 -27.77 -13.08
N ARG A 337 -8.45 -27.67 -12.47
CA ARG A 337 -9.71 -28.33 -12.92
C ARG A 337 -10.95 -27.42 -12.83
N GLU A 338 -10.91 -26.43 -11.97
CA GLU A 338 -12.06 -25.57 -11.64
C GLU A 338 -11.65 -24.09 -11.72
N PRO A 339 -12.56 -23.22 -12.17
CA PRO A 339 -12.31 -21.79 -12.22
C PRO A 339 -12.26 -21.17 -10.82
N MET A 340 -11.49 -20.09 -10.70
CA MET A 340 -11.44 -19.22 -9.52
C MET A 340 -12.52 -18.15 -9.66
N GLU A 341 -13.30 -17.90 -8.62
CA GLU A 341 -14.23 -16.77 -8.60
C GLU A 341 -13.51 -15.49 -8.17
N VAL A 342 -13.53 -14.47 -9.04
CA VAL A 342 -12.76 -13.23 -8.86
C VAL A 342 -13.62 -12.00 -9.13
N ALA A 343 -13.25 -10.88 -8.48
CA ALA A 343 -13.85 -9.57 -8.72
C ALA A 343 -12.78 -8.46 -8.55
N PRO A 344 -13.03 -7.26 -9.05
CA PRO A 344 -12.12 -6.14 -8.81
C PRO A 344 -11.95 -5.86 -7.33
N THR A 345 -10.69 -5.63 -6.92
CA THR A 345 -10.30 -5.36 -5.53
C THR A 345 -9.45 -4.09 -5.45
N ALA A 346 -9.71 -3.22 -4.48
CA ALA A 346 -8.88 -2.05 -4.22
C ALA A 346 -7.46 -2.52 -3.86
N HIS A 347 -6.44 -2.04 -4.60
CA HIS A 347 -5.12 -2.65 -4.56
C HIS A 347 -3.98 -1.68 -4.26
N TYR A 348 -4.04 -0.45 -4.78
CA TYR A 348 -2.98 0.55 -4.62
C TYR A 348 -3.56 1.96 -4.62
N ALA A 349 -3.10 2.80 -3.67
CA ALA A 349 -3.42 4.22 -3.66
C ALA A 349 -2.35 4.98 -4.45
N MET A 350 -2.72 5.67 -5.55
CA MET A 350 -1.82 6.55 -6.29
C MET A 350 -1.80 7.96 -5.69
N GLY A 351 -2.86 8.35 -5.00
CA GLY A 351 -2.95 9.57 -4.21
C GLY A 351 -2.29 9.43 -2.84
N GLY A 352 -1.98 10.57 -2.22
CA GLY A 352 -1.33 10.62 -0.92
C GLY A 352 -0.73 11.98 -0.60
N VAL A 353 0.28 11.97 0.24
CA VAL A 353 0.99 13.16 0.69
C VAL A 353 1.83 13.75 -0.45
N ARG A 354 1.67 15.06 -0.68
CA ARG A 354 2.51 15.79 -1.63
C ARG A 354 3.92 15.95 -1.07
N VAL A 355 4.92 15.51 -1.83
CA VAL A 355 6.34 15.60 -1.45
C VAL A 355 7.21 16.17 -2.57
N ASP A 356 8.37 16.67 -2.15
CA ASP A 356 9.53 16.81 -3.00
C ASP A 356 10.24 15.45 -3.08
N PHE A 357 10.30 14.84 -4.24
CA PHE A 357 10.81 13.47 -4.41
C PHE A 357 12.33 13.34 -4.33
N ASP A 358 13.08 14.45 -4.37
CA ASP A 358 14.53 14.43 -4.15
C ASP A 358 14.86 14.26 -2.67
N SER A 359 13.99 14.70 -1.80
CA SER A 359 14.20 14.75 -0.36
C SER A 359 13.17 14.01 0.48
N GLY A 360 12.01 13.69 -0.07
CA GLY A 360 10.84 13.20 0.67
C GLY A 360 10.14 14.28 1.54
N ARG A 361 10.53 15.57 1.43
CA ARG A 361 9.96 16.65 2.25
C ARG A 361 8.53 16.96 1.86
N THR A 362 7.69 17.15 2.87
CA THR A 362 6.37 17.76 2.71
C THR A 362 6.45 19.29 2.82
N ASP A 363 5.33 19.95 2.70
CA ASP A 363 5.18 21.39 2.97
C ASP A 363 5.14 21.73 4.48
N VAL A 364 5.10 20.71 5.34
CA VAL A 364 5.20 20.88 6.80
C VAL A 364 6.63 20.65 7.28
N PRO A 365 7.28 21.63 7.90
CA PRO A 365 8.63 21.45 8.44
C PRO A 365 8.72 20.29 9.42
N GLY A 366 9.76 19.45 9.28
CA GLY A 366 9.97 18.29 10.12
C GLY A 366 9.19 17.05 9.69
N LEU A 367 8.35 17.14 8.63
CA LEU A 367 7.60 16.01 8.11
C LEU A 367 8.08 15.61 6.71
N PHE A 368 8.28 14.30 6.54
CA PHE A 368 8.73 13.65 5.32
C PHE A 368 7.83 12.47 5.00
N ALA A 369 7.79 12.03 3.75
CA ALA A 369 7.06 10.82 3.36
C ALA A 369 7.75 10.10 2.19
N ALA A 370 7.59 8.77 2.10
CA ALA A 370 8.10 7.95 1.00
C ALA A 370 7.29 6.64 0.83
N GLY A 371 7.19 6.16 -0.40
CA GLY A 371 6.42 4.97 -0.79
C GLY A 371 4.94 5.28 -0.99
N GLU A 372 4.08 4.28 -0.93
CA GLU A 372 2.64 4.36 -1.28
C GLU A 372 1.85 5.45 -0.51
N VAL A 373 2.40 5.98 0.57
CA VAL A 373 1.81 7.12 1.29
C VAL A 373 1.88 8.43 0.50
N THR A 374 2.68 8.50 -0.58
CA THR A 374 2.93 9.69 -1.39
C THR A 374 2.16 9.69 -2.70
N SER A 375 1.98 10.87 -3.30
CA SER A 375 1.32 11.04 -4.60
C SER A 375 2.27 11.58 -5.67
N GLY A 376 1.98 11.33 -6.95
CA GLY A 376 2.62 11.98 -8.09
C GLY A 376 3.51 11.10 -8.96
N VAL A 377 3.89 9.90 -8.51
CA VAL A 377 4.71 8.94 -9.30
C VAL A 377 3.86 8.24 -10.37
N HIS A 378 2.66 7.84 -10.00
CA HIS A 378 1.86 6.87 -10.76
C HIS A 378 0.69 7.47 -11.54
N GLY A 379 0.38 8.76 -11.32
CA GLY A 379 -0.76 9.39 -11.97
C GLY A 379 -2.08 8.71 -11.63
N ALA A 380 -2.96 8.55 -12.63
CA ALA A 380 -4.29 7.99 -12.41
C ALA A 380 -4.33 6.45 -12.40
N ASN A 381 -3.30 5.77 -12.91
CA ASN A 381 -3.19 4.31 -12.93
C ASN A 381 -1.72 3.89 -12.89
N ARG A 382 -1.37 2.95 -12.02
CA ARG A 382 0.01 2.53 -11.77
C ARG A 382 0.44 1.40 -12.69
N LEU A 383 1.56 1.56 -13.38
CA LEU A 383 2.20 0.48 -14.13
C LEU A 383 2.58 -0.69 -13.21
N GLY A 384 2.19 -1.91 -13.58
CA GLY A 384 2.52 -3.13 -12.83
C GLY A 384 4.03 -3.23 -12.59
N GLY A 385 4.45 -3.59 -11.34
CA GLY A 385 5.85 -3.69 -10.95
C GLY A 385 6.50 -2.39 -10.45
N ASN A 386 5.90 -1.22 -10.66
CA ASN A 386 6.46 0.07 -10.19
C ASN A 386 6.27 0.32 -8.69
N SER A 387 5.29 -0.30 -8.03
CA SER A 387 5.08 -0.08 -6.58
C SER A 387 6.28 -0.46 -5.72
N LEU A 388 6.88 -1.64 -5.96
CA LEU A 388 8.07 -2.04 -5.24
C LEU A 388 9.29 -1.18 -5.61
N ALA A 389 9.43 -0.79 -6.90
CA ALA A 389 10.50 0.11 -7.35
C ALA A 389 10.41 1.47 -6.66
N GLU A 390 9.21 2.04 -6.54
CA GLU A 390 8.98 3.29 -5.83
C GLU A 390 9.46 3.22 -4.38
N THR A 391 9.09 2.16 -3.65
CA THR A 391 9.44 2.05 -2.22
C THR A 391 10.95 2.05 -2.00
N VAL A 392 11.72 1.33 -2.82
CA VAL A 392 13.17 1.22 -2.64
C VAL A 392 13.94 2.43 -3.22
N VAL A 393 13.42 3.07 -4.27
CA VAL A 393 14.03 4.27 -4.84
C VAL A 393 13.81 5.47 -3.91
N PHE A 394 12.55 5.81 -3.61
CA PHE A 394 12.26 7.02 -2.85
C PHE A 394 12.44 6.84 -1.34
N GLY A 395 12.30 5.63 -0.80
CA GLY A 395 12.72 5.32 0.56
C GLY A 395 14.21 5.60 0.77
N ARG A 396 15.07 5.18 -0.17
CA ARG A 396 16.50 5.50 -0.14
C ARG A 396 16.77 7.00 -0.23
N ARG A 397 16.15 7.71 -1.16
CA ARG A 397 16.35 9.16 -1.35
C ARG A 397 15.99 9.95 -0.10
N ALA A 398 14.83 9.64 0.51
CA ALA A 398 14.40 10.25 1.76
C ALA A 398 15.38 9.94 2.91
N GLY A 399 15.84 8.69 3.04
CA GLY A 399 16.83 8.27 4.02
C GLY A 399 18.15 9.04 3.88
N ILE A 400 18.69 9.13 2.68
CA ILE A 400 19.93 9.90 2.40
C ILE A 400 19.75 11.39 2.73
N HIS A 401 18.61 11.98 2.34
CA HIS A 401 18.36 13.39 2.65
C HIS A 401 18.30 13.64 4.15
N LEU A 402 17.54 12.81 4.88
CA LEU A 402 17.45 12.87 6.33
C LEU A 402 18.82 12.66 7.01
N ALA A 403 19.63 11.73 6.51
CA ALA A 403 20.98 11.48 7.01
C ALA A 403 21.91 12.70 6.87
N ARG A 404 21.78 13.42 5.76
CA ARG A 404 22.58 14.63 5.48
C ARG A 404 22.13 15.86 6.28
N THR A 405 20.84 15.94 6.62
CA THR A 405 20.23 17.11 7.27
C THR A 405 20.02 16.94 8.76
N ALA A 406 20.25 15.74 9.31
CA ALA A 406 20.12 15.44 10.73
C ALA A 406 21.07 16.31 11.58
N SER A 407 20.53 16.91 12.63
CA SER A 407 21.30 17.75 13.57
C SER A 407 21.63 16.95 14.82
N ARG A 408 22.81 16.36 14.88
CA ARG A 408 23.24 15.43 15.94
C ARG A 408 23.46 16.07 17.33
N ASN A 409 23.45 17.41 17.43
CA ASN A 409 23.96 18.14 18.60
C ASN A 409 22.92 18.95 19.38
N ARG A 410 21.61 18.78 19.10
CA ARG A 410 20.57 19.51 19.81
C ARG A 410 19.46 18.53 20.26
N PRO A 411 18.92 18.67 21.48
CA PRO A 411 17.78 17.86 21.90
C PRO A 411 16.56 18.15 21.00
N PRO A 412 15.70 17.16 20.71
CA PRO A 412 14.43 17.40 20.04
C PRO A 412 13.59 18.44 20.79
N PRO A 413 12.79 19.26 20.08
CA PRO A 413 11.90 20.23 20.71
C PRO A 413 10.90 19.57 21.68
N GLU A 414 10.38 20.35 22.61
CA GLU A 414 9.27 19.92 23.45
C GLU A 414 7.94 20.17 22.75
N ALA A 415 6.92 19.38 23.10
CA ALA A 415 5.60 19.40 22.47
C ALA A 415 4.48 19.36 23.52
N SER A 416 4.64 20.10 24.62
CA SER A 416 3.75 19.98 25.78
C SER A 416 2.27 20.25 25.45
N GLY A 417 1.97 21.26 24.63
CA GLY A 417 0.60 21.57 24.22
C GLY A 417 0.00 20.54 23.27
N ALA A 418 0.78 20.07 22.30
CA ALA A 418 0.34 19.04 21.36
C ALA A 418 0.16 17.68 22.08
N LEU A 419 1.04 17.34 23.00
CA LEU A 419 0.96 16.12 23.79
C LEU A 419 -0.32 16.09 24.64
N ALA A 420 -0.63 17.16 25.37
CA ALA A 420 -1.85 17.24 26.19
C ALA A 420 -3.13 17.01 25.36
N ARG A 421 -3.20 17.59 24.16
CA ARG A 421 -4.31 17.35 23.23
C ARG A 421 -4.39 15.90 22.73
N ALA A 422 -3.26 15.26 22.49
CA ALA A 422 -3.20 13.87 22.07
C ALA A 422 -3.66 12.92 23.20
N GLU A 423 -3.19 13.13 24.43
CA GLU A 423 -3.64 12.39 25.61
C GLU A 423 -5.13 12.54 25.88
N GLU A 424 -5.67 13.77 25.79
CA GLU A 424 -7.10 14.02 25.93
C GLU A 424 -7.95 13.26 24.90
N ARG A 425 -7.48 13.16 23.65
CA ARG A 425 -8.21 12.42 22.61
C ARG A 425 -8.24 10.92 22.88
N ILE A 426 -7.13 10.34 23.35
CA ILE A 426 -7.11 8.93 23.77
C ILE A 426 -8.04 8.71 24.97
N GLN A 427 -8.05 9.62 25.92
CA GLN A 427 -8.92 9.54 27.10
C GLN A 427 -10.41 9.54 26.69
N ARG A 428 -10.80 10.37 25.73
CA ARG A 428 -12.17 10.39 25.20
C ARG A 428 -12.58 9.06 24.55
N LEU A 429 -11.69 8.39 23.84
CA LEU A 429 -11.96 7.03 23.28
C LEU A 429 -12.13 5.98 24.38
N MET A 430 -11.38 6.10 25.46
CA MET A 430 -11.48 5.17 26.60
C MET A 430 -12.75 5.37 27.41
N GLU A 431 -13.16 6.62 27.62
CA GLU A 431 -14.35 6.98 28.40
C GLU A 431 -15.63 6.73 27.59
N GLY A 432 -15.58 6.98 26.27
CA GLY A 432 -16.71 6.78 25.35
C GLY A 432 -17.93 7.60 25.79
N GLY A 433 -19.10 7.15 25.46
CA GLY A 433 -20.34 7.80 25.88
C GLY A 433 -21.56 7.41 25.05
N GLY A 434 -21.37 6.54 24.08
CA GLY A 434 -22.43 6.09 23.18
C GLY A 434 -22.57 4.58 23.10
N ASP A 435 -23.30 4.14 22.10
CA ASP A 435 -23.70 2.77 21.81
C ASP A 435 -23.20 2.26 20.44
N GLU A 436 -22.48 3.10 19.68
CA GLU A 436 -21.99 2.77 18.34
C GLU A 436 -20.75 1.86 18.42
N GLU A 437 -20.81 0.71 17.76
CA GLU A 437 -19.68 -0.23 17.69
C GLU A 437 -18.66 0.22 16.61
N PRO A 438 -17.36 0.34 16.95
CA PRO A 438 -16.34 0.75 15.98
C PRO A 438 -16.29 -0.13 14.72
N ALA A 439 -16.56 -1.43 14.87
CA ALA A 439 -16.55 -2.38 13.75
C ALA A 439 -17.69 -2.13 12.76
N GLU A 440 -18.88 -1.78 13.24
CA GLU A 440 -20.04 -1.46 12.40
C GLU A 440 -19.80 -0.16 11.63
N VAL A 441 -19.32 0.88 12.30
CA VAL A 441 -19.00 2.15 11.65
C VAL A 441 -17.91 1.98 10.57
N ALA A 442 -16.90 1.17 10.83
CA ALA A 442 -15.86 0.85 9.84
C ALA A 442 -16.39 0.05 8.66
N ALA A 443 -17.30 -0.90 8.89
CA ALA A 443 -17.95 -1.68 7.83
C ALA A 443 -18.81 -0.78 6.93
N ASP A 444 -19.60 0.11 7.53
CA ASP A 444 -20.44 1.06 6.80
C ASP A 444 -19.59 2.04 5.98
N LEU A 445 -18.45 2.49 6.50
CA LEU A 445 -17.51 3.32 5.75
C LEU A 445 -16.95 2.61 4.51
N ARG A 446 -16.58 1.33 4.65
CA ARG A 446 -16.10 0.52 3.52
C ARG A 446 -17.18 0.31 2.46
N THR A 447 -18.41 0.09 2.88
CA THR A 447 -19.57 -0.03 1.99
C THR A 447 -19.80 1.30 1.25
N LEU A 448 -19.82 2.42 1.97
CA LEU A 448 -19.98 3.75 1.42
C LEU A 448 -18.96 4.06 0.32
N LEU A 449 -17.67 3.82 0.57
CA LEU A 449 -16.63 4.07 -0.45
C LEU A 449 -16.73 3.13 -1.63
N SER A 450 -17.08 1.86 -1.40
CA SER A 450 -17.26 0.89 -2.49
C SER A 450 -18.41 1.27 -3.42
N GLU A 451 -19.48 1.83 -2.89
CA GLU A 451 -20.66 2.27 -3.65
C GLU A 451 -20.46 3.61 -4.36
N HIS A 452 -19.85 4.59 -3.68
CA HIS A 452 -19.81 5.98 -4.15
C HIS A 452 -18.46 6.42 -4.73
N ALA A 453 -17.38 5.74 -4.38
CA ALA A 453 -16.01 6.00 -4.85
C ALA A 453 -15.31 4.75 -5.43
N GLY A 454 -16.10 3.81 -5.98
CA GLY A 454 -15.61 2.60 -6.65
C GLY A 454 -14.98 2.87 -8.02
N ILE A 455 -15.00 1.86 -8.90
CA ILE A 455 -14.41 1.92 -10.25
C ILE A 455 -15.13 2.95 -11.13
N VAL A 456 -16.47 2.98 -11.09
CA VAL A 456 -17.29 3.91 -11.85
C VAL A 456 -17.96 4.89 -10.90
N ARG A 457 -17.72 6.18 -11.10
CA ARG A 457 -18.21 7.26 -10.25
C ARG A 457 -19.08 8.24 -11.01
N SER A 458 -20.03 8.83 -10.33
CA SER A 458 -20.85 9.93 -10.85
C SER A 458 -20.87 11.10 -9.86
N GLY A 459 -21.06 12.32 -10.35
CA GLY A 459 -21.17 13.49 -9.47
C GLY A 459 -22.34 13.41 -8.49
N GLU A 460 -23.42 12.69 -8.81
CA GLU A 460 -24.54 12.42 -7.91
C GLU A 460 -24.11 11.42 -6.81
N GLY A 461 -23.47 10.31 -7.21
CA GLY A 461 -22.97 9.32 -6.27
C GLY A 461 -21.96 9.90 -5.29
N VAL A 462 -21.01 10.71 -5.75
CA VAL A 462 -20.02 11.37 -4.88
C VAL A 462 -20.73 12.32 -3.88
N ARG A 463 -21.69 13.12 -4.30
CA ARG A 463 -22.46 13.98 -3.36
C ARG A 463 -23.26 13.18 -2.33
N ALA A 464 -23.86 12.05 -2.74
CA ALA A 464 -24.54 11.15 -1.82
C ALA A 464 -23.55 10.54 -0.82
N GLY A 465 -22.38 10.10 -1.29
CA GLY A 465 -21.29 9.60 -0.44
C GLY A 465 -20.80 10.61 0.58
N LEU A 466 -20.58 11.87 0.20
CA LEU A 466 -20.20 12.95 1.14
C LEU A 466 -21.29 13.19 2.20
N THR A 467 -22.57 13.11 1.83
CA THR A 467 -23.68 13.25 2.76
C THR A 467 -23.71 12.08 3.77
N ALA A 468 -23.57 10.86 3.29
CA ALA A 468 -23.50 9.66 4.14
C ALA A 468 -22.25 9.67 5.05
N LEU A 469 -21.11 10.15 4.55
CA LEU A 469 -19.89 10.30 5.34
C LEU A 469 -20.07 11.28 6.51
N ALA A 470 -20.80 12.38 6.30
CA ALA A 470 -21.13 13.32 7.39
C ALA A 470 -21.97 12.65 8.50
N ALA A 471 -22.89 11.76 8.14
CA ALA A 471 -23.65 10.96 9.10
C ALA A 471 -22.77 9.96 9.86
N LEU A 472 -21.82 9.30 9.18
CA LEU A 472 -20.84 8.41 9.84
C LEU A 472 -19.93 9.16 10.82
N ARG A 473 -19.51 10.38 10.48
CA ARG A 473 -18.77 11.25 11.42
C ARG A 473 -19.54 11.55 12.70
N ALA A 474 -20.84 11.80 12.59
CA ALA A 474 -21.70 12.03 13.76
C ALA A 474 -21.81 10.77 14.64
N ARG A 475 -21.83 9.57 14.02
CA ARG A 475 -21.81 8.29 14.75
C ARG A 475 -20.48 8.09 15.50
N CYS A 476 -19.36 8.49 14.93
CA CYS A 476 -18.05 8.40 15.60
C CYS A 476 -17.95 9.22 16.91
N VAL A 477 -18.80 10.24 17.11
CA VAL A 477 -18.88 10.95 18.38
C VAL A 477 -19.57 10.12 19.47
N ARG A 478 -20.35 9.11 19.07
CA ARG A 478 -21.11 8.23 19.95
C ARG A 478 -20.51 6.81 20.02
N LEU A 479 -19.22 6.66 19.72
CA LEU A 479 -18.56 5.36 19.86
C LEU A 479 -18.63 4.87 21.31
N ARG A 480 -18.84 3.56 21.46
CA ARG A 480 -18.79 2.91 22.75
C ARG A 480 -17.40 3.05 23.37
N ALA A 481 -17.37 3.20 24.71
CA ALA A 481 -16.13 3.21 25.46
C ALA A 481 -15.29 1.93 25.20
N VAL A 482 -14.00 2.11 24.96
CA VAL A 482 -13.03 1.01 24.91
C VAL A 482 -11.94 1.28 25.95
N PRO A 483 -12.17 0.90 27.21
CA PRO A 483 -11.32 1.27 28.33
C PRO A 483 -9.93 0.57 28.32
N ASP A 484 -9.81 -0.56 27.64
CA ASP A 484 -8.54 -1.25 27.46
C ASP A 484 -7.90 -0.90 26.11
N ARG A 485 -6.75 -0.24 26.16
CA ARG A 485 -5.98 0.16 24.97
C ARG A 485 -5.30 -1.00 24.26
N ALA A 486 -5.18 -2.16 24.90
CA ALA A 486 -4.70 -3.39 24.27
C ALA A 486 -5.83 -4.16 23.56
N ASP A 487 -7.09 -3.73 23.69
CA ASP A 487 -8.23 -4.30 22.97
C ASP A 487 -8.11 -3.92 21.46
N PRO A 488 -8.25 -4.87 20.52
CA PRO A 488 -8.29 -4.57 19.09
C PRO A 488 -9.35 -3.53 18.68
N HIS A 489 -10.49 -3.46 19.41
CA HIS A 489 -11.51 -2.44 19.18
C HIS A 489 -11.02 -1.01 19.47
N PHE A 490 -10.07 -0.85 20.39
CA PHE A 490 -9.44 0.45 20.64
C PHE A 490 -8.65 0.91 19.42
N ALA A 491 -7.81 0.03 18.85
CA ALA A 491 -7.05 0.34 17.64
C ALA A 491 -7.97 0.72 16.48
N LEU A 492 -9.10 0.02 16.33
CA LEU A 492 -10.09 0.32 15.29
C LEU A 492 -10.80 1.66 15.54
N ALA A 493 -11.22 1.94 16.78
CA ALA A 493 -11.83 3.22 17.15
C ALA A 493 -10.89 4.40 16.91
N ALA A 494 -9.61 4.25 17.27
CA ALA A 494 -8.57 5.25 16.98
C ALA A 494 -8.35 5.40 15.46
N ASN A 495 -8.41 4.29 14.72
CA ASN A 495 -8.23 4.27 13.27
C ASN A 495 -9.35 4.97 12.50
N LEU A 496 -10.61 4.91 12.98
CA LEU A 496 -11.72 5.63 12.35
C LEU A 496 -11.45 7.12 12.20
N ARG A 497 -10.69 7.70 13.14
CA ARG A 497 -10.25 9.09 13.03
C ARG A 497 -9.31 9.34 11.84
N HIS A 498 -8.53 8.35 11.43
CA HIS A 498 -7.70 8.41 10.24
C HIS A 498 -8.51 8.09 8.98
N MET A 499 -9.38 7.10 9.04
CA MET A 499 -10.15 6.64 7.88
C MET A 499 -11.11 7.69 7.34
N LEU A 500 -11.81 8.44 8.22
CA LEU A 500 -12.84 9.41 7.82
C LEU A 500 -12.31 10.57 6.96
N PRO A 501 -11.23 11.31 7.33
CA PRO A 501 -10.71 12.38 6.48
C PRO A 501 -10.10 11.86 5.18
N VAL A 502 -9.54 10.66 5.16
CA VAL A 502 -9.05 10.04 3.94
C VAL A 502 -10.21 9.65 3.02
N ALA A 503 -11.29 9.11 3.56
CA ALA A 503 -12.50 8.82 2.79
C ALA A 503 -13.11 10.08 2.17
N GLU A 504 -13.13 11.20 2.91
CA GLU A 504 -13.58 12.49 2.37
C GLU A 504 -12.69 12.99 1.23
N ALA A 505 -11.38 12.81 1.36
CA ALA A 505 -10.44 13.21 0.31
C ALA A 505 -10.54 12.34 -0.95
N ILE A 506 -11.00 11.08 -0.84
CA ILE A 506 -11.22 10.16 -1.97
C ILE A 506 -12.52 10.51 -2.72
N LEU A 507 -13.57 10.94 -2.00
CA LEU A 507 -14.85 11.38 -2.55
C LEU A 507 -14.73 12.77 -3.19
#